data_87b61097f492df1b822ad225106a625b
#
_entry.id   87b61097f492df1b822ad225106a625b
#
_cell.length_a   1.000
_cell.length_b   1.000
_cell.length_c   1.000
_cell.angle_alpha   90.00
_cell.angle_beta   90.00
_cell.angle_gamma   90.00
#
_symmetry.space_group_name_H-M   'P 1'
#
loop_
_entity.id
_entity.type
_entity.pdbx_description
1 polymer ?
#
loop_
_entity_poly.entity_id
_entity_poly.type
_entity_poly.pdbx_seq_one_letter_code
_entity_poly.pdbx_strand_id
1 'polypeptide(L)'
;MDGDNTNTKLQSAFDLIYSHVADPRQGLGTEIFHFVSSLTPMVNVDLLIKDEIGNTLLTWRSDRYYGPGWHLPGGVVRFKEDPTVRIPKVAFSELGCEVVFEDAPLTVRSQITDKRDVRGHFISLLYSCRIVTPLDPAKKAIGAEPENGQWCWHRRSPDNLLPVHESFRMFIDA
;
A
#
# COMPACT_ATOMS: atom_id res chain seq x y z
N MET A 1 -15.35 -31.54 -30.16
CA MET A 1 -16.56 -30.97 -29.53
C MET A 1 -16.35 -30.46 -28.09
N ASP A 2 -15.15 -30.55 -27.52
CA ASP A 2 -14.91 -30.14 -26.12
C ASP A 2 -14.57 -28.65 -25.91
N GLY A 3 -14.22 -27.94 -26.99
CA GLY A 3 -13.81 -26.52 -26.88
C GLY A 3 -14.94 -25.55 -26.53
N ASP A 4 -16.15 -25.81 -26.99
CA ASP A 4 -17.31 -24.92 -26.81
C ASP A 4 -17.82 -24.95 -25.35
N ASN A 5 -17.82 -26.13 -24.70
CA ASN A 5 -18.25 -26.29 -23.31
C ASN A 5 -17.27 -25.65 -22.32
N THR A 6 -15.96 -25.70 -22.61
CA THR A 6 -14.94 -25.07 -21.74
C THR A 6 -15.04 -23.55 -21.78
N ASN A 7 -15.25 -22.97 -22.97
CA ASN A 7 -15.41 -21.52 -23.15
C ASN A 7 -16.66 -20.99 -22.45
N THR A 8 -17.76 -21.72 -22.49
CA THR A 8 -19.02 -21.37 -21.79
C THR A 8 -18.85 -21.38 -20.27
N LYS A 9 -18.13 -22.37 -19.72
CA LYS A 9 -17.84 -22.47 -18.27
C LYS A 9 -16.95 -21.31 -17.81
N LEU A 10 -15.91 -20.98 -18.58
CA LEU A 10 -15.00 -19.87 -18.27
C LEU A 10 -15.75 -18.54 -18.29
N GLN A 11 -16.62 -18.31 -19.30
CA GLN A 11 -17.44 -17.10 -19.37
C GLN A 11 -18.37 -16.98 -18.15
N SER A 12 -19.03 -18.06 -17.74
CA SER A 12 -19.88 -18.08 -16.54
C SER A 12 -19.08 -17.75 -15.27
N ALA A 13 -17.83 -18.22 -15.18
CA ALA A 13 -16.95 -17.90 -14.05
C ALA A 13 -16.58 -16.42 -14.05
N PHE A 14 -16.28 -15.83 -15.19
CA PHE A 14 -16.02 -14.38 -15.29
C PHE A 14 -17.26 -13.55 -14.92
N ASP A 15 -18.45 -13.93 -15.39
CA ASP A 15 -19.70 -13.23 -15.07
C ASP A 15 -19.96 -13.27 -13.55
N LEU A 16 -19.69 -14.40 -12.90
CA LEU A 16 -19.77 -14.53 -11.44
C LEU A 16 -18.77 -13.61 -10.74
N ILE A 17 -17.49 -13.58 -11.17
CA ILE A 17 -16.46 -12.70 -10.60
C ILE A 17 -16.87 -11.23 -10.76
N TYR A 18 -17.29 -10.83 -11.96
CA TYR A 18 -17.74 -9.45 -12.21
C TYR A 18 -18.95 -9.07 -11.37
N SER A 19 -19.86 -9.99 -11.08
CA SER A 19 -21.02 -9.70 -10.22
C SER A 19 -20.66 -9.35 -8.77
N HIS A 20 -19.44 -9.73 -8.32
CA HIS A 20 -18.90 -9.41 -6.99
C HIS A 20 -18.09 -8.10 -6.97
N VAL A 21 -17.92 -7.42 -8.11
CA VAL A 21 -17.18 -6.15 -8.21
C VAL A 21 -18.13 -5.05 -8.66
N ALA A 22 -18.72 -4.33 -7.71
CA ALA A 22 -19.67 -3.26 -8.03
C ALA A 22 -19.01 -2.10 -8.81
N ASP A 23 -17.86 -1.62 -8.35
CA ASP A 23 -17.03 -0.63 -9.03
C ASP A 23 -15.54 -0.86 -8.72
N PRO A 24 -14.74 -1.32 -9.68
CA PRO A 24 -13.32 -1.59 -9.46
C PRO A 24 -12.50 -0.34 -9.10
N ARG A 25 -13.01 0.87 -9.37
CA ARG A 25 -12.40 2.15 -8.96
C ARG A 25 -12.51 2.39 -7.45
N GLN A 26 -13.45 1.72 -6.77
CA GLN A 26 -13.58 1.76 -5.31
C GLN A 26 -12.80 0.63 -4.62
N GLY A 27 -12.35 -0.34 -5.38
CA GLY A 27 -11.60 -1.51 -4.92
C GLY A 27 -12.30 -2.81 -5.29
N LEU A 28 -11.62 -3.92 -5.05
CA LEU A 28 -12.07 -5.24 -5.51
C LEU A 28 -12.74 -6.08 -4.41
N GLY A 29 -12.71 -5.61 -3.15
CA GLY A 29 -13.01 -6.48 -2.02
C GLY A 29 -11.90 -7.51 -1.80
N THR A 30 -11.91 -8.15 -0.62
CA THR A 30 -10.78 -8.98 -0.18
C THR A 30 -10.54 -10.19 -1.08
N GLU A 31 -11.58 -10.96 -1.39
CA GLU A 31 -11.46 -12.22 -2.13
C GLU A 31 -11.00 -11.99 -3.57
N ILE A 32 -11.63 -11.04 -4.26
CA ILE A 32 -11.25 -10.71 -5.64
C ILE A 32 -9.87 -10.05 -5.69
N PHE A 33 -9.52 -9.22 -4.69
CA PHE A 33 -8.19 -8.65 -4.60
C PHE A 33 -7.11 -9.75 -4.43
N HIS A 34 -7.35 -10.76 -3.61
CA HIS A 34 -6.43 -11.89 -3.46
C HIS A 34 -6.30 -12.67 -4.76
N PHE A 35 -7.40 -12.98 -5.42
CA PHE A 35 -7.39 -13.66 -6.71
C PHE A 35 -6.56 -12.88 -7.74
N VAL A 36 -6.84 -11.59 -7.93
CA VAL A 36 -6.09 -10.76 -8.89
C VAL A 36 -4.62 -10.66 -8.51
N SER A 37 -4.28 -10.48 -7.23
CA SER A 37 -2.89 -10.35 -6.76
C SER A 37 -2.08 -11.64 -6.81
N SER A 38 -2.70 -12.79 -7.08
CA SER A 38 -2.01 -14.05 -7.38
C SER A 38 -1.69 -14.23 -8.87
N LEU A 39 -2.27 -13.41 -9.74
CA LEU A 39 -2.13 -13.52 -11.19
C LEU A 39 -1.26 -12.43 -11.82
N THR A 40 -1.14 -11.28 -11.17
CA THR A 40 -0.42 -10.13 -11.72
C THR A 40 0.16 -9.25 -10.62
N PRO A 41 1.28 -8.52 -10.88
CA PRO A 41 1.77 -7.49 -9.97
C PRO A 41 0.70 -6.42 -9.74
N MET A 42 0.64 -5.92 -8.50
CA MET A 42 -0.22 -4.79 -8.13
C MET A 42 0.61 -3.52 -8.06
N VAL A 43 0.06 -2.40 -8.54
CA VAL A 43 0.72 -1.10 -8.43
C VAL A 43 0.37 -0.45 -7.09
N ASN A 44 1.38 0.03 -6.37
CA ASN A 44 1.23 0.69 -5.06
C ASN A 44 1.92 2.05 -5.05
N VAL A 45 1.38 3.02 -4.30
CA VAL A 45 2.09 4.24 -3.93
C VAL A 45 2.52 4.14 -2.48
N ASP A 46 3.76 4.55 -2.17
CA ASP A 46 4.29 4.68 -0.82
C ASP A 46 4.74 6.13 -0.60
N LEU A 47 4.40 6.70 0.56
CA LEU A 47 4.62 8.09 0.91
C LEU A 47 5.84 8.23 1.81
N LEU A 48 6.91 8.81 1.29
CA LEU A 48 8.05 9.25 2.09
C LEU A 48 7.75 10.64 2.65
N ILE A 49 7.46 10.71 3.92
CA ILE A 49 7.15 11.95 4.63
C ILE A 49 8.25 12.19 5.67
N LYS A 50 8.91 13.35 5.60
CA LYS A 50 9.93 13.74 6.58
C LYS A 50 9.51 15.01 7.33
N ASP A 51 9.90 15.07 8.62
CA ASP A 51 9.80 16.30 9.40
C ASP A 51 11.00 17.23 9.15
N GLU A 52 10.99 18.41 9.81
CA GLU A 52 12.00 19.46 9.65
C GLU A 52 13.42 19.04 10.07
N ILE A 53 13.55 18.01 10.90
CA ILE A 53 14.83 17.48 11.38
C ILE A 53 15.22 16.14 10.75
N GLY A 54 14.48 15.73 9.69
CA GLY A 54 14.79 14.57 8.87
C GLY A 54 14.26 13.23 9.38
N ASN A 55 13.39 13.21 10.42
CA ASN A 55 12.72 11.96 10.79
C ASN A 55 11.71 11.56 9.74
N THR A 56 11.57 10.26 9.51
CA THR A 56 10.58 9.69 8.58
C THR A 56 9.34 9.21 9.33
N LEU A 57 8.16 9.56 8.82
CA LEU A 57 6.88 9.07 9.31
C LEU A 57 6.66 7.63 8.85
N LEU A 58 6.44 6.73 9.79
CA LEU A 58 6.05 5.35 9.52
C LEU A 58 4.73 5.03 10.22
N THR A 59 3.99 4.07 9.67
CA THR A 59 2.77 3.52 10.26
C THR A 59 3.01 2.07 10.70
N TRP A 60 2.36 1.68 11.81
CA TRP A 60 2.44 0.32 12.32
C TRP A 60 1.46 -0.59 11.61
N ARG A 61 1.93 -1.78 11.27
CA ARG A 61 1.10 -2.81 10.66
C ARG A 61 1.28 -4.15 11.35
N SER A 62 0.13 -4.73 11.70
CA SER A 62 0.05 -6.06 12.25
C SER A 62 -1.23 -6.71 11.75
N ASP A 63 -1.14 -7.44 10.66
CA ASP A 63 -2.25 -8.20 10.08
C ASP A 63 -1.78 -9.62 9.68
N ARG A 64 -2.70 -10.43 9.19
CA ARG A 64 -2.38 -11.82 8.79
C ARG A 64 -1.37 -11.96 7.64
N TYR A 65 -1.05 -10.88 6.93
CA TYR A 65 -0.13 -10.88 5.79
C TYR A 65 1.18 -10.16 6.10
N TYR A 66 1.13 -9.13 6.95
CA TYR A 66 2.26 -8.27 7.23
C TYR A 66 2.36 -7.94 8.72
N GLY A 67 3.60 -7.86 9.19
CA GLY A 67 3.90 -7.43 10.54
C GLY A 67 4.03 -8.57 11.54
N PRO A 68 4.16 -8.20 12.81
CA PRO A 68 4.18 -6.82 13.30
C PRO A 68 5.41 -6.04 12.82
N GLY A 69 5.21 -4.79 12.41
CA GLY A 69 6.32 -3.93 11.97
C GLY A 69 5.90 -2.57 11.43
N TRP A 70 6.89 -1.69 11.30
CA TRP A 70 6.73 -0.37 10.71
C TRP A 70 6.83 -0.40 9.20
N HIS A 71 6.10 0.47 8.53
CA HIS A 71 6.14 0.63 7.08
C HIS A 71 5.85 2.08 6.67
N LEU A 72 6.19 2.44 5.43
CA LEU A 72 5.74 3.70 4.84
C LEU A 72 4.22 3.66 4.65
N PRO A 73 3.50 4.76 4.92
CA PRO A 73 2.09 4.86 4.54
C PRO A 73 1.93 4.57 3.04
N GLY A 74 0.96 3.74 2.68
CA GLY A 74 0.86 3.35 1.27
C GLY A 74 -0.48 2.72 0.89
N GLY A 75 -0.73 2.64 -0.43
CA GLY A 75 -1.98 2.09 -0.91
C GLY A 75 -1.97 1.69 -2.38
N VAL A 76 -2.75 0.66 -2.66
CA VAL A 76 -2.90 0.12 -4.02
C VAL A 76 -3.66 1.11 -4.90
N VAL A 77 -3.07 1.42 -6.07
CA VAL A 77 -3.70 2.21 -7.13
C VAL A 77 -4.90 1.44 -7.69
N ARG A 78 -6.03 2.11 -7.82
CA ARG A 78 -7.27 1.49 -8.27
C ARG A 78 -7.34 1.43 -9.81
N PHE A 79 -8.28 0.68 -10.32
CA PHE A 79 -8.52 0.58 -11.76
C PHE A 79 -8.80 1.96 -12.38
N LYS A 80 -8.05 2.33 -13.43
CA LYS A 80 -8.13 3.64 -14.12
C LYS A 80 -7.90 4.84 -13.19
N GLU A 81 -7.18 4.67 -12.10
CA GLU A 81 -6.76 5.75 -11.22
C GLU A 81 -5.31 6.12 -11.52
N ASP A 82 -5.04 7.41 -11.62
CA ASP A 82 -3.66 7.91 -11.67
C ASP A 82 -3.01 7.74 -10.27
N PRO A 83 -1.74 7.31 -10.20
CA PRO A 83 -1.04 7.19 -8.91
C PRO A 83 -1.06 8.46 -8.06
N THR A 84 -0.99 9.64 -8.69
CA THR A 84 -1.03 10.94 -7.99
C THR A 84 -2.39 11.19 -7.31
N VAL A 85 -3.48 10.63 -7.83
CA VAL A 85 -4.81 10.69 -7.19
C VAL A 85 -4.89 9.78 -5.95
N ARG A 86 -4.08 8.71 -5.89
CA ARG A 86 -4.03 7.80 -4.74
C ARG A 86 -3.32 8.41 -3.54
N ILE A 87 -2.28 9.22 -3.75
CA ILE A 87 -1.45 9.81 -2.68
C ILE A 87 -2.28 10.55 -1.62
N PRO A 88 -3.11 11.57 -1.96
CA PRO A 88 -3.90 12.27 -0.95
C PRO A 88 -4.92 11.36 -0.24
N LYS A 89 -5.44 10.34 -0.91
CA LYS A 89 -6.36 9.38 -0.30
C LYS A 89 -5.66 8.50 0.74
N VAL A 90 -4.42 8.09 0.49
CA VAL A 90 -3.59 7.37 1.46
C VAL A 90 -3.28 8.27 2.66
N ALA A 91 -2.78 9.48 2.44
CA ALA A 91 -2.48 10.43 3.52
C ALA A 91 -3.69 10.68 4.42
N PHE A 92 -4.86 10.92 3.83
CA PHE A 92 -6.09 11.13 4.58
C PHE A 92 -6.52 9.88 5.35
N SER A 93 -6.55 8.71 4.70
CA SER A 93 -7.04 7.47 5.33
C SER A 93 -6.12 6.95 6.43
N GLU A 94 -4.79 6.98 6.21
CA GLU A 94 -3.82 6.44 7.16
C GLU A 94 -3.39 7.45 8.23
N LEU A 95 -3.25 8.71 7.86
CA LEU A 95 -2.65 9.74 8.72
C LEU A 95 -3.63 10.83 9.17
N GLY A 96 -4.81 10.92 8.53
CA GLY A 96 -5.81 11.96 8.79
C GLY A 96 -5.36 13.35 8.37
N CYS A 97 -4.40 13.47 7.44
CA CYS A 97 -3.84 14.75 7.01
C CYS A 97 -3.88 14.94 5.49
N GLU A 98 -3.65 16.17 5.06
CA GLU A 98 -3.40 16.52 3.67
C GLU A 98 -1.89 16.63 3.41
N VAL A 99 -1.48 16.31 2.20
CA VAL A 99 -0.08 16.40 1.77
C VAL A 99 0.05 17.08 0.42
N VAL A 100 1.21 17.71 0.19
CA VAL A 100 1.70 18.08 -1.14
C VAL A 100 2.83 17.14 -1.50
N PHE A 101 3.03 16.89 -2.78
CA PHE A 101 3.99 15.92 -3.30
C PHE A 101 4.49 16.34 -4.67
N GLU A 102 5.61 15.75 -5.10
CA GLU A 102 6.15 15.93 -6.45
C GLU A 102 5.40 15.04 -7.45
N ASP A 103 5.21 15.52 -8.69
CA ASP A 103 4.47 14.78 -9.72
C ASP A 103 5.11 13.45 -10.13
N ALA A 104 6.44 13.35 -10.00
CA ALA A 104 7.19 12.14 -10.30
C ALA A 104 7.60 11.39 -9.03
N PRO A 105 7.58 10.04 -9.03
CA PRO A 105 8.09 9.26 -7.92
C PRO A 105 9.62 9.40 -7.81
N LEU A 106 10.14 9.41 -6.57
CA LEU A 106 11.58 9.37 -6.29
C LEU A 106 12.24 8.11 -6.87
N THR A 107 11.53 7.01 -6.81
CA THR A 107 11.97 5.71 -7.34
C THR A 107 10.79 4.77 -7.55
N VAL A 108 11.00 3.78 -8.41
CA VAL A 108 10.08 2.66 -8.63
C VAL A 108 10.82 1.37 -8.26
N ARG A 109 10.18 0.50 -7.48
CA ARG A 109 10.74 -0.78 -7.03
C ARG A 109 9.76 -1.92 -7.26
N SER A 110 10.28 -3.03 -7.76
CA SER A 110 9.58 -4.31 -7.73
C SER A 110 9.81 -4.94 -6.35
N GLN A 111 8.73 -5.23 -5.66
CA GLN A 111 8.73 -5.85 -4.34
C GLN A 111 8.11 -7.24 -4.46
N ILE A 112 8.95 -8.27 -4.40
CA ILE A 112 8.57 -9.66 -4.57
C ILE A 112 8.81 -10.42 -3.26
N THR A 113 7.90 -11.28 -2.90
CA THR A 113 8.07 -12.24 -1.80
C THR A 113 7.53 -13.61 -2.19
N ASP A 114 8.40 -14.61 -2.14
CA ASP A 114 8.06 -16.02 -2.41
C ASP A 114 7.33 -16.69 -1.24
N LYS A 115 7.16 -15.97 -0.11
CA LYS A 115 6.52 -16.50 1.09
C LYS A 115 4.99 -16.49 1.02
N ARG A 116 4.39 -15.97 -0.05
CA ARG A 116 2.94 -15.81 -0.18
C ARG A 116 2.49 -15.96 -1.61
N ASP A 117 1.40 -16.69 -1.80
CA ASP A 117 0.75 -16.88 -3.11
C ASP A 117 -0.16 -15.72 -3.50
N VAL A 118 -0.60 -14.92 -2.52
CA VAL A 118 -1.38 -13.69 -2.74
C VAL A 118 -0.64 -12.48 -2.16
N ARG A 119 -0.81 -11.31 -2.76
CA ARG A 119 -0.13 -10.06 -2.34
C ARG A 119 1.41 -10.23 -2.31
N GLY A 120 1.93 -11.10 -3.18
CA GLY A 120 3.35 -11.44 -3.23
C GLY A 120 4.20 -10.55 -4.14
N HIS A 121 3.56 -9.78 -5.05
CA HIS A 121 4.27 -8.92 -6.00
C HIS A 121 3.61 -7.55 -6.14
N PHE A 122 4.39 -6.49 -5.83
CA PHE A 122 3.98 -5.10 -6.01
C PHE A 122 5.03 -4.34 -6.83
N ILE A 123 4.55 -3.45 -7.69
CA ILE A 123 5.35 -2.37 -8.26
C ILE A 123 5.08 -1.14 -7.42
N SER A 124 6.02 -0.75 -6.59
CA SER A 124 5.88 0.34 -5.63
C SER A 124 6.51 1.62 -6.15
N LEU A 125 5.73 2.69 -6.12
CA LEU A 125 6.08 4.05 -6.53
C LEU A 125 6.29 4.86 -5.23
N LEU A 126 7.53 5.22 -4.91
CA LEU A 126 7.86 6.03 -3.73
C LEU A 126 7.76 7.50 -4.07
N TYR A 127 6.87 8.23 -3.39
CA TYR A 127 6.71 9.68 -3.57
C TYR A 127 7.22 10.46 -2.35
N SER A 128 7.96 11.54 -2.61
CA SER A 128 8.28 12.53 -1.58
C SER A 128 7.04 13.38 -1.30
N CYS A 129 6.62 13.38 -0.03
CA CYS A 129 5.44 14.12 0.40
C CYS A 129 5.77 15.03 1.59
N ARG A 130 5.07 16.15 1.68
CA ARG A 130 5.13 17.09 2.80
C ARG A 130 3.74 17.33 3.36
N ILE A 131 3.59 17.24 4.69
CA ILE A 131 2.34 17.48 5.41
C ILE A 131 1.92 18.95 5.26
N VAL A 132 0.63 19.18 5.03
CA VAL A 132 0.01 20.50 4.94
C VAL A 132 -0.90 20.76 6.13
N THR A 133 -1.69 19.77 6.54
CA THR A 133 -2.57 19.86 7.72
C THR A 133 -2.05 18.95 8.84
N PRO A 134 -2.34 19.24 10.13
CA PRO A 134 -1.89 18.41 11.23
C PRO A 134 -2.28 16.93 11.06
N LEU A 135 -1.37 16.03 11.48
CA LEU A 135 -1.64 14.60 11.61
C LEU A 135 -2.77 14.36 12.62
N ASP A 136 -3.57 13.32 12.40
CA ASP A 136 -4.57 12.88 13.37
C ASP A 136 -3.89 12.40 14.65
N PRO A 137 -4.02 13.13 15.79
CA PRO A 137 -3.36 12.75 17.04
C PRO A 137 -3.90 11.45 17.63
N ALA A 138 -5.13 11.04 17.30
CA ALA A 138 -5.71 9.79 17.76
C ALA A 138 -5.00 8.56 17.14
N LYS A 139 -4.33 8.74 16.01
CA LYS A 139 -3.54 7.70 15.35
C LYS A 139 -2.06 7.70 15.75
N LYS A 140 -1.64 8.55 16.67
CA LYS A 140 -0.25 8.56 17.14
C LYS A 140 0.02 7.36 18.04
N ALA A 141 1.07 6.61 17.76
CA ALA A 141 1.51 5.52 18.62
C ALA A 141 1.91 6.07 20.01
N ILE A 142 1.39 5.43 21.05
CA ILE A 142 1.68 5.76 22.46
C ILE A 142 2.22 4.50 23.14
N GLY A 143 3.44 4.58 23.67
CA GLY A 143 4.07 3.44 24.37
C GLY A 143 4.85 2.52 23.45
N ALA A 144 5.19 1.33 23.97
CA ALA A 144 6.09 0.38 23.32
C ALA A 144 5.40 -0.58 22.35
N GLU A 145 4.10 -0.72 22.44
CA GLU A 145 3.30 -1.64 21.60
C GLU A 145 2.27 -0.86 20.77
N PRO A 146 2.64 -0.48 19.54
CA PRO A 146 1.71 0.24 18.66
C PRO A 146 0.55 -0.66 18.21
N GLU A 147 -0.61 -0.04 17.98
CA GLU A 147 -1.76 -0.68 17.34
C GLU A 147 -1.73 -0.50 15.82
N ASN A 148 -2.41 -1.37 15.10
CA ASN A 148 -2.47 -1.33 13.64
C ASN A 148 -3.01 0.03 13.13
N GLY A 149 -2.28 0.67 12.22
CA GLY A 149 -2.59 1.98 11.66
C GLY A 149 -2.08 3.18 12.48
N GLN A 150 -1.43 2.97 13.63
CA GLN A 150 -0.80 4.06 14.37
C GLN A 150 0.50 4.51 13.72
N TRP A 151 0.78 5.82 13.77
CA TRP A 151 1.98 6.42 13.20
C TRP A 151 2.97 6.89 14.26
N CYS A 152 4.26 6.90 13.89
CA CYS A 152 5.34 7.48 14.68
C CYS A 152 6.43 8.06 13.76
N TRP A 153 7.15 9.07 14.27
CA TRP A 153 8.35 9.60 13.65
C TRP A 153 9.57 8.75 14.02
N HIS A 154 10.39 8.41 13.03
CA HIS A 154 11.60 7.61 13.21
C HIS A 154 12.81 8.35 12.65
N ARG A 155 13.85 8.50 13.46
CA ARG A 155 15.11 9.11 13.01
C ARG A 155 15.86 8.23 12.00
N ARG A 156 15.68 6.93 12.10
CA ARG A 156 16.22 5.89 11.21
C ARG A 156 15.25 4.75 11.09
N SER A 157 15.46 3.92 10.09
CA SER A 157 14.70 2.69 9.92
C SER A 157 14.78 1.83 11.18
N PRO A 158 13.65 1.48 11.79
CA PRO A 158 13.62 0.60 12.95
C PRO A 158 14.00 -0.85 12.59
N ASP A 159 14.43 -1.64 13.58
CA ASP A 159 14.81 -3.04 13.37
C ASP A 159 13.64 -3.90 12.87
N ASN A 160 12.43 -3.52 13.23
CA ASN A 160 11.18 -4.14 12.80
C ASN A 160 10.51 -3.42 11.61
N LEU A 161 11.31 -2.78 10.74
CA LEU A 161 10.83 -2.34 9.43
C LEU A 161 10.32 -3.55 8.64
N LEU A 162 9.15 -3.44 8.02
CA LEU A 162 8.62 -4.55 7.23
C LEU A 162 9.54 -4.87 6.04
N PRO A 163 9.84 -6.15 5.78
CA PRO A 163 10.77 -6.57 4.72
C PRO A 163 10.44 -6.02 3.34
N VAL A 164 9.17 -5.78 3.04
CA VAL A 164 8.75 -5.16 1.78
C VAL A 164 9.27 -3.74 1.60
N HIS A 165 9.67 -3.05 2.68
CA HIS A 165 10.21 -1.69 2.64
C HIS A 165 11.73 -1.61 2.79
N GLU A 166 12.43 -2.75 2.87
CA GLU A 166 13.91 -2.76 2.91
C GLU A 166 14.53 -2.06 1.70
N SER A 167 13.92 -2.16 0.53
CA SER A 167 14.37 -1.47 -0.69
C SER A 167 14.30 0.06 -0.60
N PHE A 168 13.58 0.59 0.39
CA PHE A 168 13.43 2.03 0.67
C PHE A 168 14.24 2.51 1.88
N ARG A 169 14.95 1.61 2.58
CA ARG A 169 15.72 1.95 3.78
C ARG A 169 16.64 3.15 3.56
N MET A 170 17.32 3.23 2.44
CA MET A 170 18.20 4.34 2.11
C MET A 170 17.49 5.71 2.06
N PHE A 171 16.22 5.74 1.69
CA PHE A 171 15.41 6.96 1.66
C PHE A 171 14.86 7.29 3.06
N ILE A 172 14.55 6.28 3.86
CA ILE A 172 14.08 6.44 5.24
C ILE A 172 15.22 7.01 6.10
N ASP A 173 16.45 6.57 5.88
CA ASP A 173 17.63 6.91 6.69
C ASP A 173 18.40 8.17 6.22
N ALA A 174 18.05 8.71 5.04
CA ALA A 174 18.69 9.89 4.43
C ALA A 174 18.49 11.19 5.20
#